data_48a118dac0cf20ea6091b60a892fa23d
#
_entry.id   48a118dac0cf20ea6091b60a892fa23d
#
_cell.length_a   1.000
_cell.length_b   1.000
_cell.length_c   1.000
_cell.angle_alpha   90.00
_cell.angle_beta   90.00
_cell.angle_gamma   90.00
#
_symmetry.space_group_name_H-M   'P 1'
#
loop_
_entity.id
_entity.type
_entity.pdbx_description
1 polymer ?
#
loop_
_entity_poly.entity_id
_entity_poly.type
_entity_poly.pdbx_seq_one_letter_code
_entity_poly.pdbx_strand_id
1 'polypeptide(L)'
;MKIIVFFSGTGTNLKSILEHQKEYDYEVCSCFTNNPEAAGLSFCKEYKIDCKIIDHKNYNDREEYDGLINSYLENLNPDLIVLAGYMRIMSKSLVDNWAVSYTHLRAHETSP
;
A
#
# COMPACT_ATOMS: atom_id res chain seq x y z
N MET A 1 -0.78 -13.37 -9.20
CA MET A 1 -1.62 -12.24 -8.78
C MET A 1 -0.75 -11.01 -8.60
N LYS A 2 -1.16 -9.91 -9.15
CA LYS A 2 -0.40 -8.67 -9.12
C LYS A 2 -0.91 -7.77 -7.98
N ILE A 3 -0.04 -7.44 -7.02
CA ILE A 3 -0.46 -6.65 -5.87
C ILE A 3 0.37 -5.38 -5.73
N ILE A 4 -0.22 -4.39 -5.07
CA ILE A 4 0.46 -3.16 -4.67
C ILE A 4 0.33 -3.05 -3.16
N VAL A 5 1.43 -2.75 -2.47
CA VAL A 5 1.44 -2.67 -1.01
C VAL A 5 1.50 -1.20 -0.58
N PHE A 6 0.54 -0.81 0.26
CA PHE A 6 0.50 0.54 0.86
C PHE A 6 1.02 0.46 2.28
N PHE A 7 1.89 1.38 2.66
CA PHE A 7 2.43 1.42 4.02
C PHE A 7 2.70 2.87 4.45
N SER A 8 2.82 3.11 5.74
CA SER A 8 3.09 4.45 6.26
C SER A 8 4.33 4.52 7.16
N GLY A 9 4.74 3.41 7.74
CA GLY A 9 5.75 3.41 8.80
C GLY A 9 6.94 2.50 8.54
N THR A 10 7.21 1.62 9.50
CA THR A 10 8.44 0.83 9.52
C THR A 10 8.56 -0.19 8.40
N GLY A 11 7.41 -0.66 7.89
CA GLY A 11 7.43 -1.63 6.80
C GLY A 11 7.72 -3.05 7.24
N THR A 12 7.49 -3.39 8.51
CA THR A 12 7.71 -4.76 8.97
C THR A 12 6.85 -5.75 8.20
N ASN A 13 5.57 -5.42 8.03
CA ASN A 13 4.67 -6.26 7.24
C ASN A 13 5.03 -6.25 5.77
N LEU A 14 5.47 -5.08 5.26
CA LEU A 14 5.93 -4.97 3.89
C LEU A 14 7.10 -5.92 3.63
N LYS A 15 8.07 -5.95 4.55
CA LYS A 15 9.22 -6.83 4.39
C LYS A 15 8.78 -8.29 4.27
N SER A 16 7.86 -8.71 5.13
CA SER A 16 7.35 -10.08 5.10
C SER A 16 6.66 -10.38 3.77
N ILE A 17 5.87 -9.44 3.27
CA ILE A 17 5.19 -9.60 1.99
C ILE A 17 6.21 -9.76 0.85
N LEU A 18 7.25 -8.94 0.86
CA LEU A 18 8.29 -8.99 -0.17
C LEU A 18 9.08 -10.30 -0.13
N GLU A 19 9.31 -10.82 1.07
CA GLU A 19 10.08 -12.06 1.24
C GLU A 19 9.34 -13.30 0.76
N HIS A 20 8.00 -13.27 0.78
CA HIS A 20 7.21 -14.47 0.54
C HIS A 20 6.53 -14.51 -0.83
N GLN A 21 6.96 -13.66 -1.76
CA GLN A 21 6.30 -13.56 -3.06
C GLN A 21 6.27 -14.90 -3.81
N LYS A 22 7.40 -15.59 -3.83
CA LYS A 22 7.48 -16.84 -4.60
C LYS A 22 6.70 -17.96 -3.91
N GLU A 23 6.69 -17.92 -2.60
CA GLU A 23 6.06 -18.98 -1.81
C GLU A 23 4.53 -18.99 -2.00
N TYR A 24 3.93 -17.82 -2.14
CA TYR A 24 2.48 -17.69 -2.23
C TYR A 24 1.98 -17.24 -3.59
N ASP A 25 2.87 -17.23 -4.57
CA ASP A 25 2.52 -17.00 -5.98
C ASP A 25 1.82 -15.66 -6.23
N TYR A 26 2.37 -14.60 -5.67
CA TYR A 26 1.95 -13.24 -6.00
C TYR A 26 3.18 -12.41 -6.35
N GLU A 27 2.95 -11.28 -7.01
CA GLU A 27 4.01 -10.36 -7.39
C GLU A 27 3.69 -8.97 -6.88
N VAL A 28 4.62 -8.37 -6.13
CA VAL A 28 4.50 -6.96 -5.72
C VAL A 28 5.00 -6.12 -6.88
N CYS A 29 4.10 -5.53 -7.64
CA CYS A 29 4.49 -4.77 -8.82
C CYS A 29 4.90 -3.33 -8.46
N SER A 30 4.44 -2.81 -7.31
CA SER A 30 4.81 -1.49 -6.84
C SER A 30 4.40 -1.35 -5.39
N CYS A 31 4.93 -0.32 -4.73
CA CYS A 31 4.52 0.04 -3.38
C CYS A 31 4.05 1.49 -3.38
N PHE A 32 3.32 1.86 -2.34
CA PHE A 32 2.85 3.22 -2.16
C PHE A 32 3.00 3.62 -0.70
N THR A 33 3.44 4.86 -0.46
CA THR A 33 3.43 5.41 0.90
C THR A 33 2.99 6.86 0.88
N ASN A 34 2.31 7.26 1.96
CA ASN A 34 1.91 8.63 2.19
C ASN A 34 2.96 9.42 2.97
N ASN A 35 4.04 8.76 3.35
CA ASN A 35 5.07 9.36 4.21
C ASN A 35 6.44 9.26 3.55
N PRO A 36 7.00 10.39 3.11
CA PRO A 36 8.30 10.37 2.42
C PRO A 36 9.45 9.96 3.34
N GLU A 37 9.21 9.89 4.66
CA GLU A 37 10.23 9.47 5.61
C GLU A 37 9.99 8.09 6.18
N ALA A 38 9.10 7.31 5.56
CA ALA A 38 8.77 5.99 6.06
C ALA A 38 10.00 5.07 5.98
N ALA A 39 10.30 4.41 7.09
CA ALA A 39 11.45 3.50 7.16
C ALA A 39 11.30 2.33 6.17
N GLY A 40 10.05 1.96 5.86
CA GLY A 40 9.79 0.87 4.91
C GLY A 40 10.32 1.13 3.51
N LEU A 41 10.62 2.39 3.17
CA LEU A 41 11.19 2.71 1.86
C LEU A 41 12.52 1.98 1.61
N SER A 42 13.27 1.68 2.68
CA SER A 42 14.52 0.95 2.52
C SER A 42 14.29 -0.46 1.99
N PHE A 43 13.16 -1.08 2.33
CA PHE A 43 12.84 -2.42 1.82
C PHE A 43 12.48 -2.38 0.35
N CYS A 44 11.77 -1.32 -0.09
CA CYS A 44 11.49 -1.16 -1.50
C CYS A 44 12.78 -1.07 -2.30
N LYS A 45 13.74 -0.30 -1.79
CA LYS A 45 15.03 -0.16 -2.44
C LYS A 45 15.81 -1.48 -2.47
N GLU A 46 15.78 -2.19 -1.35
CA GLU A 46 16.47 -3.47 -1.23
C GLU A 46 15.95 -4.49 -2.24
N TYR A 47 14.64 -4.53 -2.42
CA TYR A 47 13.98 -5.48 -3.33
C TYR A 47 13.80 -4.92 -4.75
N LYS A 48 14.29 -3.71 -4.99
CA LYS A 48 14.23 -3.07 -6.31
C LYS A 48 12.80 -2.92 -6.81
N ILE A 49 11.92 -2.52 -5.91
CA ILE A 49 10.51 -2.27 -6.20
C ILE A 49 10.29 -0.76 -6.22
N ASP A 50 9.64 -0.25 -7.25
CA ASP A 50 9.28 1.17 -7.29
C ASP A 50 8.31 1.48 -6.17
N CYS A 51 8.47 2.65 -5.55
CA CYS A 51 7.54 3.11 -4.54
C CYS A 51 7.05 4.50 -4.91
N LYS A 52 5.73 4.63 -5.06
CA LYS A 52 5.09 5.92 -5.28
C LYS A 52 4.94 6.61 -3.94
N ILE A 53 5.41 7.85 -3.85
CA ILE A 53 5.32 8.63 -2.62
C ILE A 53 4.46 9.86 -2.89
N ILE A 54 3.34 9.99 -2.17
CA ILE A 54 2.52 11.20 -2.22
C ILE A 54 2.30 11.64 -0.78
N ASP A 55 2.95 12.74 -0.38
CA ASP A 55 2.89 13.22 0.98
C ASP A 55 1.51 13.84 1.24
N HIS A 56 0.76 13.23 2.16
CA HIS A 56 -0.59 13.68 2.46
C HIS A 56 -0.63 15.10 3.05
N LYS A 57 0.48 15.57 3.57
CA LYS A 57 0.54 16.91 4.15
C LYS A 57 0.38 18.01 3.11
N ASN A 58 0.61 17.67 1.85
CA ASN A 58 0.48 18.64 0.75
C ASN A 58 -0.96 18.76 0.24
N TYR A 59 -1.90 18.01 0.81
CA TYR A 59 -3.27 17.97 0.32
C TYR A 59 -4.24 18.13 1.48
N ASN A 60 -5.22 19.03 1.34
CA ASN A 60 -6.22 19.25 2.37
C ASN A 60 -7.48 18.43 2.15
N ASP A 61 -7.70 17.97 0.93
CA ASP A 61 -8.91 17.27 0.54
C ASP A 61 -8.60 15.81 0.30
N ARG A 62 -9.28 14.94 1.06
CA ARG A 62 -9.08 13.49 0.92
C ARG A 62 -9.43 13.01 -0.49
N GLU A 63 -10.48 13.59 -1.09
CA GLU A 63 -10.90 13.13 -2.41
C GLU A 63 -9.89 13.49 -3.48
N GLU A 64 -9.27 14.66 -3.36
CA GLU A 64 -8.20 15.03 -4.29
C GLU A 64 -7.02 14.09 -4.14
N TYR A 65 -6.64 13.80 -2.91
CA TYR A 65 -5.54 12.91 -2.61
C TYR A 65 -5.81 11.49 -3.15
N ASP A 66 -6.98 10.96 -2.85
CA ASP A 66 -7.34 9.63 -3.31
C ASP A 66 -7.52 9.57 -4.82
N GLY A 67 -7.88 10.69 -5.44
CA GLY A 67 -7.94 10.77 -6.90
C GLY A 67 -6.58 10.56 -7.54
N LEU A 68 -5.53 11.12 -6.94
CA LEU A 68 -4.17 10.89 -7.41
C LEU A 68 -3.76 9.44 -7.24
N ILE A 69 -4.13 8.84 -6.12
CA ILE A 69 -3.87 7.43 -5.88
C ILE A 69 -4.58 6.57 -6.92
N ASN A 70 -5.84 6.90 -7.20
CA ASN A 70 -6.61 6.13 -8.16
C ASN A 70 -6.00 6.18 -9.56
N SER A 71 -5.50 7.36 -9.98
CA SER A 71 -4.83 7.50 -11.27
C SER A 71 -3.59 6.62 -11.35
N TYR A 72 -2.82 6.59 -10.26
CA TYR A 72 -1.64 5.74 -10.17
C TYR A 72 -2.03 4.26 -10.28
N LEU A 73 -3.09 3.86 -9.60
CA LEU A 73 -3.56 2.48 -9.62
C LEU A 73 -4.09 2.09 -11.00
N GLU A 74 -4.76 3.01 -11.68
CA GLU A 74 -5.27 2.72 -13.02
C GLU A 74 -4.16 2.40 -14.01
N ASN A 75 -3.01 3.06 -13.87
CA ASN A 75 -1.87 2.78 -14.72
C ASN A 75 -1.28 1.41 -14.47
N LEU A 76 -1.32 0.93 -13.23
CA LEU A 76 -0.72 -0.34 -12.86
C LEU A 76 -1.73 -1.50 -12.88
N ASN A 77 -2.99 -1.20 -12.68
CA ASN A 77 -4.09 -2.17 -12.70
C ASN A 77 -3.81 -3.41 -11.85
N PRO A 78 -3.62 -3.27 -10.54
CA PRO A 78 -3.35 -4.42 -9.68
C PRO A 78 -4.60 -5.26 -9.45
N ASP A 79 -4.38 -6.51 -9.10
CA ASP A 79 -5.47 -7.40 -8.71
C ASP A 79 -5.90 -7.14 -7.26
N LEU A 80 -4.98 -6.63 -6.44
CA LEU A 80 -5.25 -6.44 -5.02
C LEU A 80 -4.35 -5.34 -4.45
N ILE A 81 -4.93 -4.51 -3.60
CA ILE A 81 -4.18 -3.56 -2.79
C ILE A 81 -4.06 -4.15 -1.39
N VAL A 82 -2.84 -4.23 -0.87
CA VAL A 82 -2.59 -4.76 0.46
C VAL A 82 -2.18 -3.61 1.36
N LEU A 83 -2.92 -3.40 2.45
CA LEU A 83 -2.60 -2.34 3.40
C LEU A 83 -1.75 -2.93 4.52
N ALA A 84 -0.47 -2.58 4.51
CA ALA A 84 0.52 -3.10 5.45
C ALA A 84 0.96 -1.98 6.38
N GLY A 85 0.10 -1.63 7.34
CA GLY A 85 0.38 -0.53 8.25
C GLY A 85 0.16 0.84 7.62
N TYR A 86 -0.79 0.93 6.70
CA TYR A 86 -1.13 2.19 6.05
C TYR A 86 -2.03 2.99 7.00
N MET A 87 -1.63 4.22 7.31
CA MET A 87 -2.23 4.99 8.40
C MET A 87 -3.31 5.97 7.96
N ARG A 88 -3.66 6.00 6.69
CA ARG A 88 -4.72 6.88 6.20
C ARG A 88 -5.97 6.08 5.90
N ILE A 89 -7.12 6.76 6.00
CA ILE A 89 -8.40 6.16 5.65
C ILE A 89 -8.63 6.40 4.16
N MET A 90 -8.89 5.33 3.43
CA MET A 90 -9.19 5.43 2.00
C MET A 90 -10.64 5.90 1.82
N SER A 91 -10.87 6.69 0.76
CA SER A 91 -12.22 7.13 0.45
C SER A 91 -13.06 5.96 -0.04
N LYS A 92 -14.38 6.12 0.05
CA LYS A 92 -15.30 5.10 -0.42
C LYS A 92 -15.09 4.78 -1.90
N SER A 93 -14.86 5.80 -2.73
CA SER A 93 -14.69 5.57 -4.16
C SER A 93 -13.44 4.73 -4.44
N LEU A 94 -12.38 4.93 -3.68
CA LEU A 94 -11.17 4.16 -3.86
C LEU A 94 -11.37 2.70 -3.46
N VAL A 95 -12.02 2.48 -2.32
CA VAL A 95 -12.31 1.13 -1.84
C VAL A 95 -13.29 0.41 -2.76
N ASP A 96 -14.25 1.15 -3.35
CA ASP A 96 -15.23 0.55 -4.26
C ASP A 96 -14.59 0.13 -5.59
N ASN A 97 -13.54 0.85 -6.02
CA ASN A 97 -12.93 0.60 -7.32
C ASN A 97 -11.89 -0.52 -7.29
N TRP A 98 -11.36 -0.85 -6.12
CA TRP A 98 -10.22 -1.76 -6.03
C TRP A 98 -10.41 -2.78 -4.92
N ALA A 99 -9.95 -4.00 -5.15
CA ALA A 99 -9.93 -5.01 -4.09
C ALA A 99 -8.83 -4.63 -3.08
N VAL A 100 -9.18 -4.59 -1.79
CA VAL A 100 -8.31 -4.13 -0.73
C VAL A 100 -8.27 -5.17 0.38
N SER A 101 -7.09 -5.45 0.91
CA SER A 101 -6.89 -6.39 2.01
C SER A 101 -6.00 -5.78 3.08
N TYR A 102 -6.25 -6.17 4.33
CA TYR A 102 -5.44 -5.76 5.48
C TYR A 102 -4.63 -6.95 5.96
N THR A 103 -3.32 -6.79 6.09
CA THR A 103 -2.46 -7.91 6.42
C THR A 103 -2.23 -8.12 7.89
N HIS A 104 -2.34 -7.07 8.71
CA HIS A 104 -1.90 -7.13 10.09
C HIS A 104 -3.04 -7.19 11.08
N LEU A 105 -4.21 -7.36 10.58
CA LEU A 105 -5.35 -7.29 11.43
C LEU A 105 -5.74 -8.61 11.97
N ARG A 106 -5.10 -9.27 12.07
CA ARG A 106 -5.55 -10.26 12.68
C ARG A 106 -5.75 -10.00 13.97
N ALA A 107 -5.52 -9.71 14.22
CA ALA A 107 -5.66 -9.44 15.22
C ALA A 107 -6.37 -8.57 15.92
N HIS A 108 -6.36 -8.17 15.85
CA HIS A 108 -6.84 -7.35 16.23
C HIS A 108 -7.84 -7.18 16.30
N GLU A 109 -7.63 -7.34 15.90
CA GLU A 109 -8.38 -6.97 15.68
C GLU A 109 -9.36 -7.40 15.80
N THR A 110 -9.40 -7.87 15.88
CA THR A 110 -10.23 -8.07 15.91
C THR A 110 -10.95 -8.04 16.56
N SER A 111 -10.65 -7.76 16.95
CA SER A 111 -11.15 -7.56 17.45
C SER A 111 -11.76 -7.14 17.72
N PRO A 112 -12.03 -7.13 17.85
CA PRO A 112 -12.57 -6.62 18.12
C PRO A 112 -12.89 -6.39 18.47
#